data_30270555469a8e1b3c4763e31f1a086c
#
_entry.id   30270555469a8e1b3c4763e31f1a086c
#
_cell.length_a   1.000
_cell.length_b   1.000
_cell.length_c   1.000
_cell.angle_alpha   90.00
_cell.angle_beta   90.00
_cell.angle_gamma   90.00
#
_symmetry.space_group_name_H-M   'P 1'
#
loop_
_entity.id
_entity.type
_entity.pdbx_description
1 polymer ?
#
loop_
_entity_poly.entity_id
_entity_poly.type
_entity_poly.pdbx_seq_one_letter_code
_entity_poly.pdbx_strand_id
1 'polypeptide(L)'
;MRVWTTLMLLGSVFLLSGCNTNQYNTNNVENPPSGTSPRNNLPTELPTPIIQSISGSPIPAVQGSYCWEGLCVDYAGVLELLEGITPVTLLVGEDVSINMGTDVAPDEFTLVEYVDGKAHRVSLTAGSSQLAQETGIHYYGAFARWSSPKDSNVSLGDTSFAFAVHLVEKK
;
A
#
# COMPACT_ATOMS: atom_id res chain seq x y z
N MET A 1 63.43 24.60 15.46
CA MET A 1 63.47 25.93 14.85
C MET A 1 62.10 26.42 14.52
N ARG A 2 61.67 27.46 15.24
CA ARG A 2 60.83 28.62 14.86
C ARG A 2 59.50 28.28 14.19
N VAL A 3 58.35 28.22 14.92
CA VAL A 3 57.42 29.28 15.32
C VAL A 3 57.18 30.31 14.22
N TRP A 4 55.96 30.36 13.72
CA TRP A 4 55.25 31.62 13.46
C TRP A 4 53.73 31.44 13.49
N THR A 5 53.18 32.02 14.51
CA THR A 5 51.81 32.38 14.78
C THR A 5 51.35 33.47 13.80
N THR A 6 50.17 33.35 13.23
CA THR A 6 49.46 34.52 12.76
C THR A 6 47.99 34.41 13.12
N LEU A 7 47.60 35.21 14.07
CA LEU A 7 46.28 35.51 14.55
C LEU A 7 45.64 36.49 13.56
N MET A 8 44.46 36.19 13.00
CA MET A 8 43.60 37.20 12.35
C MET A 8 42.20 37.11 12.95
N LEU A 9 41.90 38.07 13.79
CA LEU A 9 40.57 38.52 14.18
C LEU A 9 39.97 39.34 13.02
N LEU A 10 38.74 39.09 12.69
CA LEU A 10 37.81 40.06 12.07
C LEU A 10 36.44 39.33 12.04
N GLY A 11 35.47 39.69 12.83
CA GLY A 11 34.70 40.91 12.69
C GLY A 11 33.24 40.47 12.50
N SER A 12 32.49 40.32 13.61
CA SER A 12 31.05 40.01 13.61
C SER A 12 30.27 41.18 13.00
N VAL A 13 29.52 40.92 11.95
CA VAL A 13 28.45 41.80 11.49
C VAL A 13 27.12 41.11 11.74
N PHE A 14 26.45 41.46 12.80
CA PHE A 14 25.05 41.16 13.05
C PHE A 14 24.19 42.06 12.15
N LEU A 15 23.59 41.49 11.13
CA LEU A 15 22.49 42.12 10.41
C LEU A 15 21.19 41.62 11.02
N LEU A 16 20.58 42.44 11.84
CA LEU A 16 19.20 42.34 12.30
C LEU A 16 18.28 42.61 11.10
N SER A 17 17.77 41.55 10.47
CA SER A 17 16.69 41.67 9.50
C SER A 17 15.35 41.52 10.21
N GLY A 18 14.54 42.57 10.09
CA GLY A 18 13.29 42.74 10.81
C GLY A 18 12.23 41.68 10.56
N CYS A 19 11.51 41.35 11.61
CA CYS A 19 10.25 40.64 11.54
C CYS A 19 9.23 41.49 10.77
N ASN A 20 8.84 41.00 9.60
CA ASN A 20 7.68 41.52 8.89
C ASN A 20 6.43 40.88 9.45
N THR A 21 5.75 41.57 10.38
CA THR A 21 4.44 41.17 10.88
C THR A 21 3.41 41.39 9.78
N ASN A 22 3.13 40.34 8.99
CA ASN A 22 1.93 40.32 8.16
C ASN A 22 0.72 40.30 9.08
N GLN A 23 0.04 41.45 9.21
CA GLN A 23 -1.29 41.54 9.78
C GLN A 23 -2.24 40.67 8.95
N TYR A 24 -2.68 39.57 9.55
CA TYR A 24 -3.79 38.80 9.03
C TYR A 24 -5.07 39.63 9.16
N ASN A 25 -5.58 40.08 8.04
CA ASN A 25 -6.86 40.72 7.92
C ASN A 25 -7.98 39.68 8.07
N THR A 26 -8.62 39.65 9.24
CA THR A 26 -9.65 38.66 9.63
C THR A 26 -11.06 38.97 9.10
N ASN A 27 -11.18 39.69 8.00
CA ASN A 27 -12.48 40.05 7.43
C ASN A 27 -12.63 39.53 6.01
N ASN A 28 -12.58 38.22 5.81
CA ASN A 28 -13.24 37.51 4.73
C ASN A 28 -13.17 36.01 5.07
N VAL A 29 -14.12 35.57 5.88
CA VAL A 29 -14.47 34.15 5.90
C VAL A 29 -15.32 33.91 4.65
N GLU A 30 -14.68 33.90 3.50
CA GLU A 30 -15.23 33.18 2.36
C GLU A 30 -15.14 31.71 2.71
N ASN A 31 -16.30 31.10 2.92
CA ASN A 31 -16.41 29.64 2.93
C ASN A 31 -15.65 29.15 1.68
N PRO A 32 -14.66 28.27 1.82
CA PRO A 32 -14.04 27.68 0.66
C PRO A 32 -15.18 27.09 -0.17
N PRO A 33 -15.19 27.32 -1.51
CA PRO A 33 -16.19 26.69 -2.36
C PRO A 33 -16.21 25.22 -2.02
N SER A 34 -17.40 24.64 -1.85
CA SER A 34 -17.60 23.19 -1.77
C SER A 34 -17.11 22.57 -3.05
N GLY A 35 -15.81 22.65 -3.27
CA GLY A 35 -15.09 21.91 -4.28
C GLY A 35 -15.13 20.47 -3.84
N THR A 36 -15.87 19.67 -4.58
CA THR A 36 -15.80 18.22 -4.55
C THR A 36 -14.36 17.80 -4.37
N SER A 37 -14.02 17.34 -3.18
CA SER A 37 -12.69 16.83 -2.86
C SER A 37 -12.36 15.73 -3.86
N PRO A 38 -11.11 15.61 -4.35
CA PRO A 38 -10.69 14.52 -5.23
C PRO A 38 -10.95 13.12 -4.65
N ARG A 39 -11.32 13.04 -3.38
CA ARG A 39 -11.73 11.81 -2.67
C ARG A 39 -13.06 11.21 -3.16
N ASN A 40 -13.83 11.92 -4.00
CA ASN A 40 -15.16 11.49 -4.39
C ASN A 40 -15.18 10.23 -5.27
N ASN A 41 -14.04 9.65 -5.61
CA ASN A 41 -13.95 8.44 -6.42
C ASN A 41 -13.47 7.21 -5.64
N LEU A 42 -13.07 7.36 -4.38
CA LEU A 42 -12.77 6.19 -3.56
C LEU A 42 -14.02 5.65 -2.89
N PRO A 43 -14.12 4.31 -2.70
CA PRO A 43 -15.17 3.75 -1.87
C PRO A 43 -15.06 4.30 -0.44
N THR A 44 -16.21 4.54 0.20
CA THR A 44 -16.25 4.97 1.61
C THR A 44 -15.85 3.85 2.56
N GLU A 45 -16.06 2.61 2.14
CA GLU A 45 -15.67 1.44 2.93
C GLU A 45 -14.29 0.93 2.50
N LEU A 46 -13.55 0.36 3.45
CA LEU A 46 -12.28 -0.30 3.17
C LEU A 46 -12.51 -1.42 2.13
N PRO A 47 -11.82 -1.40 0.99
CA PRO A 47 -11.99 -2.43 -0.03
C PRO A 47 -11.65 -3.81 0.49
N THR A 48 -12.55 -4.76 0.26
CA THR A 48 -12.35 -6.17 0.59
C THR A 48 -12.13 -6.95 -0.69
N PRO A 49 -10.98 -7.62 -0.86
CA PRO A 49 -10.70 -8.35 -2.09
C PRO A 49 -11.60 -9.56 -2.25
N ILE A 50 -12.03 -9.79 -3.48
CA ILE A 50 -12.68 -11.01 -3.93
C ILE A 50 -11.61 -11.80 -4.69
N ILE A 51 -11.18 -12.92 -4.12
CA ILE A 51 -10.18 -13.80 -4.72
C ILE A 51 -10.85 -15.12 -5.06
N GLN A 52 -10.67 -15.56 -6.28
CA GLN A 52 -11.20 -16.83 -6.74
C GLN A 52 -10.30 -17.48 -7.79
N SER A 53 -10.28 -18.80 -7.82
CA SER A 53 -9.64 -19.52 -8.90
C SER A 53 -10.43 -19.36 -10.20
N ILE A 54 -9.82 -19.65 -11.35
CA ILE A 54 -10.49 -19.63 -12.64
C ILE A 54 -11.62 -20.67 -12.70
N SER A 55 -11.53 -21.74 -11.93
CA SER A 55 -12.60 -22.74 -11.76
C SER A 55 -13.76 -22.27 -10.87
N GLY A 56 -13.65 -21.07 -10.29
CA GLY A 56 -14.71 -20.44 -9.47
C GLY A 56 -14.62 -20.77 -7.98
N SER A 57 -13.58 -21.44 -7.51
CA SER A 57 -13.37 -21.71 -6.07
C SER A 57 -13.00 -20.41 -5.35
N PRO A 58 -13.78 -19.96 -4.34
CA PRO A 58 -13.44 -18.78 -3.58
C PRO A 58 -12.25 -19.03 -2.68
N ILE A 59 -11.36 -18.04 -2.59
CA ILE A 59 -10.16 -18.09 -1.73
C ILE A 59 -10.32 -17.01 -0.67
N PRO A 60 -10.52 -17.38 0.61
CA PRO A 60 -10.62 -16.40 1.69
C PRO A 60 -9.36 -15.56 1.83
N ALA A 61 -9.52 -14.26 1.94
CA ALA A 61 -8.46 -13.32 2.25
C ALA A 61 -8.56 -12.84 3.69
N VAL A 62 -7.41 -12.67 4.35
CA VAL A 62 -7.28 -12.08 5.67
C VAL A 62 -6.79 -10.64 5.51
N GLN A 63 -7.49 -9.69 6.15
CA GLN A 63 -7.12 -8.29 6.14
C GLN A 63 -5.76 -8.09 6.83
N GLY A 64 -4.85 -7.41 6.16
CA GLY A 64 -3.58 -6.91 6.71
C GLY A 64 -3.65 -5.42 7.03
N SER A 65 -2.49 -4.77 7.11
CA SER A 65 -2.38 -3.34 7.41
C SER A 65 -3.06 -2.49 6.33
N TYR A 66 -3.63 -1.37 6.75
CA TYR A 66 -4.27 -0.42 5.85
C TYR A 66 -4.20 1.01 6.38
N CYS A 67 -4.26 1.97 5.47
CA CYS A 67 -4.59 3.37 5.75
C CYS A 67 -5.81 3.75 4.91
N TRP A 68 -6.95 4.04 5.54
CA TRP A 68 -8.19 4.35 4.84
C TRP A 68 -8.97 5.45 5.55
N GLU A 69 -9.42 6.47 4.80
CA GLU A 69 -10.13 7.64 5.34
C GLU A 69 -9.48 8.31 6.57
N GLY A 70 -8.15 8.34 6.60
CA GLY A 70 -7.37 8.95 7.67
C GLY A 70 -7.16 8.07 8.91
N LEU A 71 -7.66 6.83 8.89
CA LEU A 71 -7.38 5.81 9.88
C LEU A 71 -6.32 4.85 9.34
N CYS A 72 -5.22 4.67 10.08
CA CYS A 72 -4.23 3.65 9.78
C CYS A 72 -4.24 2.58 10.89
N VAL A 73 -4.18 1.33 10.45
CA VAL A 73 -4.12 0.16 11.34
C VAL A 73 -3.03 -0.77 10.85
N ASP A 74 -2.13 -1.13 11.75
CA ASP A 74 -1.06 -2.09 11.49
C ASP A 74 -1.46 -3.48 12.01
N TYR A 75 -1.18 -4.48 11.19
CA TYR A 75 -1.36 -5.88 11.50
C TYR A 75 -0.03 -6.64 11.43
N ALA A 76 -0.05 -7.89 11.84
CA ALA A 76 1.06 -8.81 11.75
C ALA A 76 1.51 -9.08 10.29
N GLY A 77 2.65 -9.71 10.13
CA GLY A 77 3.14 -10.13 8.81
C GLY A 77 2.28 -11.24 8.18
N VAL A 78 2.42 -11.43 6.86
CA VAL A 78 1.59 -12.36 6.07
C VAL A 78 1.54 -13.77 6.68
N LEU A 79 2.69 -14.33 7.06
CA LEU A 79 2.74 -15.70 7.59
C LEU A 79 2.02 -15.82 8.94
N GLU A 80 2.14 -14.81 9.78
CA GLU A 80 1.50 -14.73 11.08
C GLU A 80 -0.01 -14.48 10.98
N LEU A 81 -0.45 -13.66 10.02
CA LEU A 81 -1.87 -13.46 9.69
C LEU A 81 -2.55 -14.76 9.25
N LEU A 82 -1.81 -15.66 8.63
CA LEU A 82 -2.32 -16.92 8.08
C LEU A 82 -2.18 -18.11 9.03
N GLU A 83 -1.67 -17.90 10.25
CA GLU A 83 -1.65 -18.95 11.26
C GLU A 83 -3.07 -19.46 11.56
N GLY A 84 -3.24 -20.78 11.47
CA GLY A 84 -4.54 -21.43 11.72
C GLY A 84 -5.57 -21.30 10.60
N ILE A 85 -5.24 -20.60 9.51
CA ILE A 85 -6.11 -20.54 8.32
C ILE A 85 -5.95 -21.83 7.51
N THR A 86 -7.08 -22.45 7.17
CA THR A 86 -7.08 -23.63 6.30
C THR A 86 -6.94 -23.20 4.83
N PRO A 87 -5.85 -23.58 4.13
CA PRO A 87 -5.66 -23.24 2.74
C PRO A 87 -6.72 -23.89 1.82
N VAL A 88 -7.13 -23.17 0.78
CA VAL A 88 -8.00 -23.74 -0.26
C VAL A 88 -7.18 -24.63 -1.18
N THR A 89 -7.68 -25.83 -1.47
CA THR A 89 -7.00 -26.76 -2.40
C THR A 89 -7.30 -26.38 -3.84
N LEU A 90 -6.26 -26.16 -4.62
CA LEU A 90 -6.29 -25.84 -6.05
C LEU A 90 -5.31 -26.74 -6.82
N LEU A 91 -5.39 -26.70 -8.14
CA LEU A 91 -4.44 -27.41 -9.00
C LEU A 91 -3.17 -26.56 -9.22
N VAL A 92 -2.04 -27.24 -9.32
CA VAL A 92 -0.77 -26.63 -9.73
C VAL A 92 -0.96 -25.84 -11.03
N GLY A 93 -0.46 -24.61 -11.07
CA GLY A 93 -0.54 -23.73 -12.23
C GLY A 93 -1.93 -23.16 -12.53
N GLU A 94 -2.90 -23.35 -11.63
CA GLU A 94 -4.21 -22.74 -11.79
C GLU A 94 -4.14 -21.21 -11.67
N ASP A 95 -4.86 -20.50 -12.52
CA ASP A 95 -4.95 -19.05 -12.46
C ASP A 95 -5.93 -18.62 -11.35
N VAL A 96 -5.60 -17.53 -10.70
CA VAL A 96 -6.49 -16.85 -9.75
C VAL A 96 -6.77 -15.44 -10.22
N SER A 97 -8.01 -15.00 -10.00
CA SER A 97 -8.40 -13.60 -10.19
C SER A 97 -8.51 -12.92 -8.85
N ILE A 98 -8.08 -11.66 -8.80
CA ILE A 98 -8.15 -10.80 -7.63
C ILE A 98 -8.85 -9.51 -8.04
N ASN A 99 -9.99 -9.25 -7.41
CA ASN A 99 -10.77 -8.05 -7.61
C ASN A 99 -10.95 -7.34 -6.26
N MET A 100 -10.67 -6.05 -6.20
CA MET A 100 -10.78 -5.28 -4.95
C MET A 100 -12.22 -4.97 -4.54
N GLY A 101 -13.23 -5.44 -5.30
CA GLY A 101 -14.64 -5.22 -4.96
C GLY A 101 -15.08 -3.76 -5.08
N THR A 102 -14.35 -2.94 -5.83
CA THR A 102 -14.62 -1.52 -6.01
C THR A 102 -14.68 -1.13 -7.46
N ASP A 103 -15.45 -0.08 -7.78
CA ASP A 103 -15.56 0.47 -9.14
C ASP A 103 -14.27 1.22 -9.56
N VAL A 104 -13.45 1.62 -8.57
CA VAL A 104 -12.19 2.33 -8.79
C VAL A 104 -11.03 1.37 -8.57
N ALA A 105 -10.37 1.00 -9.66
CA ALA A 105 -9.16 0.16 -9.56
C ALA A 105 -8.04 0.87 -8.80
N PRO A 106 -7.21 0.14 -8.04
CA PRO A 106 -6.01 0.71 -7.44
C PRO A 106 -4.99 1.13 -8.52
N ASP A 107 -4.26 2.21 -8.26
CA ASP A 107 -3.19 2.69 -9.14
C ASP A 107 -1.95 1.79 -9.04
N GLU A 108 -1.73 1.19 -7.87
CA GLU A 108 -0.67 0.23 -7.63
C GLU A 108 -1.27 -1.03 -7.02
N PHE A 109 -0.91 -2.17 -7.61
CA PHE A 109 -1.23 -3.48 -7.07
C PHE A 109 0.00 -4.37 -7.13
N THR A 110 0.36 -4.96 -5.99
CA THR A 110 1.50 -5.88 -5.88
C THR A 110 1.04 -7.18 -5.26
N LEU A 111 1.40 -8.29 -5.87
CA LEU A 111 1.24 -9.63 -5.31
C LEU A 111 2.63 -10.22 -5.06
N VAL A 112 2.82 -10.84 -3.91
CA VAL A 112 4.04 -11.55 -3.54
C VAL A 112 3.70 -12.93 -3.03
N GLU A 113 4.57 -13.89 -3.33
CA GLU A 113 4.58 -15.21 -2.74
C GLU A 113 5.68 -15.29 -1.69
N TYR A 114 5.40 -15.95 -0.58
CA TYR A 114 6.38 -16.18 0.48
C TYR A 114 6.92 -17.61 0.40
N VAL A 115 8.20 -17.72 0.02
CA VAL A 115 8.96 -18.96 -0.06
C VAL A 115 10.12 -18.86 0.93
N ASP A 116 10.23 -19.81 1.86
CA ASP A 116 11.27 -19.83 2.91
C ASP A 116 11.37 -18.49 3.68
N GLY A 117 10.24 -17.86 3.94
CA GLY A 117 10.16 -16.59 4.66
C GLY A 117 10.58 -15.36 3.84
N LYS A 118 10.84 -15.50 2.53
CA LYS A 118 11.19 -14.40 1.62
C LYS A 118 10.06 -14.12 0.66
N ALA A 119 9.79 -12.83 0.43
CA ALA A 119 8.79 -12.36 -0.52
C ALA A 119 9.35 -12.35 -1.96
N HIS A 120 8.65 -13.01 -2.87
CA HIS A 120 8.94 -13.04 -4.29
C HIS A 120 7.78 -12.41 -5.05
N ARG A 121 8.05 -11.41 -5.88
CA ARG A 121 7.00 -10.74 -6.66
C ARG A 121 6.40 -11.71 -7.68
N VAL A 122 5.07 -11.76 -7.70
CA VAL A 122 4.28 -12.53 -8.66
C VAL A 122 3.76 -11.60 -9.75
N SER A 123 3.87 -12.01 -11.01
CA SER A 123 3.38 -11.21 -12.14
C SER A 123 1.86 -11.31 -12.23
N LEU A 124 1.21 -10.15 -12.43
CA LEU A 124 -0.22 -10.04 -12.66
C LEU A 124 -0.49 -9.58 -14.09
N THR A 125 -1.46 -10.19 -14.74
CA THR A 125 -1.95 -9.78 -16.04
C THR A 125 -3.45 -9.55 -15.95
N ALA A 126 -3.89 -8.30 -16.12
CA ALA A 126 -5.31 -7.91 -16.06
C ALA A 126 -6.05 -8.40 -14.79
N GLY A 127 -5.40 -8.30 -13.62
CA GLY A 127 -5.98 -8.72 -12.34
C GLY A 127 -6.01 -10.23 -12.11
N SER A 128 -5.36 -10.99 -12.98
CA SER A 128 -5.20 -12.45 -12.86
C SER A 128 -3.73 -12.81 -12.72
N SER A 129 -3.44 -13.87 -12.00
CA SER A 129 -2.10 -14.42 -11.82
C SER A 129 -2.13 -15.92 -11.87
N GLN A 130 -1.13 -16.50 -12.52
CA GLN A 130 -0.86 -17.92 -12.40
C GLN A 130 -0.15 -18.18 -11.07
N LEU A 131 -0.67 -19.14 -10.31
CA LEU A 131 -0.06 -19.57 -9.06
C LEU A 131 1.22 -20.39 -9.32
N ALA A 132 1.93 -20.72 -8.23
CA ALA A 132 3.13 -21.54 -8.27
C ALA A 132 2.92 -22.85 -9.03
N GLN A 133 4.02 -23.36 -9.60
CA GLN A 133 4.02 -24.62 -10.38
C GLN A 133 4.41 -25.83 -9.51
N GLU A 134 4.63 -25.62 -8.22
CA GLU A 134 5.04 -26.65 -7.28
C GLU A 134 3.87 -27.03 -6.35
N THR A 135 3.81 -28.29 -5.97
CA THR A 135 2.82 -28.77 -4.99
C THR A 135 3.21 -28.32 -3.59
N GLY A 136 2.20 -28.11 -2.74
CA GLY A 136 2.42 -27.72 -1.34
C GLY A 136 1.53 -26.56 -0.90
N ILE A 137 1.79 -26.05 0.29
CA ILE A 137 1.09 -24.88 0.81
C ILE A 137 1.88 -23.62 0.42
N HIS A 138 1.19 -22.71 -0.24
CA HIS A 138 1.74 -21.45 -0.71
C HIS A 138 1.03 -20.28 -0.02
N TYR A 139 1.81 -19.31 0.43
CA TYR A 139 1.34 -18.13 1.16
C TYR A 139 1.55 -16.90 0.29
N TYR A 140 0.52 -16.10 0.13
CA TYR A 140 0.52 -14.89 -0.69
C TYR A 140 0.16 -13.68 0.15
N GLY A 141 0.86 -12.57 -0.14
CA GLY A 141 0.53 -11.25 0.35
C GLY A 141 0.26 -10.32 -0.81
N ALA A 142 -0.72 -9.44 -0.68
CA ALA A 142 -1.01 -8.44 -1.67
C ALA A 142 -1.12 -7.06 -1.04
N PHE A 143 -0.80 -6.04 -1.83
CA PHE A 143 -0.89 -4.64 -1.47
C PHE A 143 -1.57 -3.88 -2.61
N ALA A 144 -2.53 -3.04 -2.26
CA ALA A 144 -3.25 -2.17 -3.19
C ALA A 144 -3.20 -0.73 -2.68
N ARG A 145 -2.94 0.23 -3.59
CA ARG A 145 -2.87 1.65 -3.27
C ARG A 145 -3.64 2.47 -4.30
N TRP A 146 -4.37 3.45 -3.79
CA TRP A 146 -5.03 4.50 -4.58
C TRP A 146 -4.32 5.82 -4.34
N SER A 147 -3.90 6.45 -5.40
CA SER A 147 -3.12 7.70 -5.38
C SER A 147 -3.99 8.88 -5.77
N SER A 148 -3.54 10.08 -5.41
CA SER A 148 -4.17 11.30 -5.87
C SER A 148 -3.96 11.49 -7.38
N PRO A 149 -5.02 11.80 -8.15
CA PRO A 149 -4.87 12.10 -9.57
C PRO A 149 -4.07 13.38 -9.84
N LYS A 150 -3.82 14.20 -8.80
CA LYS A 150 -3.00 15.41 -8.91
C LYS A 150 -1.53 15.15 -8.59
N ASP A 151 -1.24 14.16 -7.77
CA ASP A 151 0.12 13.81 -7.36
C ASP A 151 0.15 12.32 -6.97
N SER A 152 0.77 11.50 -7.80
CA SER A 152 0.87 10.05 -7.57
C SER A 152 1.67 9.67 -6.31
N ASN A 153 2.44 10.59 -5.72
CA ASN A 153 3.14 10.35 -4.46
C ASN A 153 2.22 10.47 -3.23
N VAL A 154 1.04 11.08 -3.40
CA VAL A 154 0.06 11.23 -2.34
C VAL A 154 -0.89 10.03 -2.35
N SER A 155 -0.81 9.18 -1.30
CA SER A 155 -1.79 8.10 -1.09
C SER A 155 -3.12 8.69 -0.65
N LEU A 156 -4.21 8.25 -1.28
CA LEU A 156 -5.58 8.50 -0.85
C LEU A 156 -6.09 7.38 0.06
N GLY A 157 -5.52 6.20 -0.09
CA GLY A 157 -5.79 5.02 0.71
C GLY A 157 -4.96 3.84 0.20
N ASP A 158 -4.67 2.93 1.10
CA ASP A 158 -3.98 1.68 0.80
C ASP A 158 -4.47 0.57 1.73
N THR A 159 -4.31 -0.65 1.27
CA THR A 159 -4.65 -1.86 2.03
C THR A 159 -3.78 -3.02 1.61
N SER A 160 -3.52 -3.91 2.56
CA SER A 160 -2.88 -5.19 2.30
C SER A 160 -3.80 -6.33 2.74
N PHE A 161 -3.56 -7.50 2.21
CA PHE A 161 -4.25 -8.71 2.60
C PHE A 161 -3.39 -9.95 2.32
N ALA A 162 -3.74 -11.04 2.95
CA ALA A 162 -3.03 -12.30 2.82
C ALA A 162 -3.99 -13.44 2.50
N PHE A 163 -3.52 -14.46 1.78
CA PHE A 163 -4.26 -15.70 1.56
C PHE A 163 -3.32 -16.88 1.39
N ALA A 164 -3.85 -18.10 1.58
CA ALA A 164 -3.10 -19.32 1.41
C ALA A 164 -3.84 -20.31 0.51
N VAL A 165 -3.08 -21.06 -0.28
CA VAL A 165 -3.59 -22.15 -1.11
C VAL A 165 -2.76 -23.42 -0.91
N HIS A 166 -3.38 -24.58 -1.09
CA HIS A 166 -2.72 -25.87 -1.13
C HIS A 166 -2.77 -26.39 -2.56
N LEU A 167 -1.65 -26.33 -3.24
CA LEU A 167 -1.52 -26.76 -4.64
C LEU A 167 -1.27 -28.25 -4.72
N VAL A 168 -2.07 -28.94 -5.53
CA VAL A 168 -1.98 -30.39 -5.76
C VAL A 168 -1.88 -30.72 -7.25
N GLU A 169 -1.27 -31.86 -7.56
CA GLU A 169 -1.18 -32.37 -8.94
C GLU A 169 -2.57 -32.67 -9.50
N LYS A 170 -2.69 -32.44 -10.83
CA LYS A 170 -3.86 -32.91 -11.56
C LYS A 170 -3.76 -34.45 -11.71
N LYS A 171 -4.73 -35.17 -11.17
CA LYS A 171 -4.84 -36.63 -11.31
C LYS A 171 -5.21 -37.02 -12.75
#